data_6a2495a9f8481db5ae10b37c5f5d5fe7
#
_entry.id   6a2495a9f8481db5ae10b37c5f5d5fe7
#
_cell.length_a   1.000
_cell.length_b   1.000
_cell.length_c   1.000
_cell.angle_alpha   90.00
_cell.angle_beta   90.00
_cell.angle_gamma   90.00
#
_symmetry.space_group_name_H-M   'P 1'
#
loop_
_entity.id
_entity.type
_entity.pdbx_description
1 polymer ?
#
loop_
_entity_poly.entity_id
_entity_poly.type
_entity_poly.pdbx_seq_one_letter_code
_entity_poly.pdbx_strand_id
1 'polypeptide(L)'
;MSTQTTTATARDEFVSTLRAAGLDAPWMEPGPLIRPKASAMQARVWRWAEIEPLVRRTPEFMAPGRGAERRIVRLDNPGVPERTAGHTISIAVQYLLPGEVAPAHRHTPNAVRFMLHGQGAYTTIEGDKFVMRRGDLVVTPSMTWHDHGNEGSEPVIWTDGLDSPVVRYLENLAMDPYEGERQPVRTGPPARHLCYRWETAYAELVRRSTGEPDPFDDVIMEYLDPATGRSVVPALGCYLQMLRPGVRTRPHRETSSAVYHVVAGAGATTIDGVRHTWGEGDFFAIPPRTLHSHANDGGAPAILYSVQDVSLLKALGFYRVEA
;
A
#
# COMPACT_ATOMS: atom_id res chain seq x y z
N MET A 1 10.46 -56.21 16.17
CA MET A 1 10.75 -55.28 15.06
C MET A 1 9.68 -55.28 13.92
N SER A 2 8.66 -56.12 13.96
CA SER A 2 7.67 -56.28 12.84
C SER A 2 6.46 -55.35 12.88
N THR A 3 6.08 -54.81 14.04
CA THR A 3 4.84 -54.01 14.19
C THR A 3 4.93 -52.55 13.70
N GLN A 4 6.12 -51.93 13.76
CA GLN A 4 6.28 -50.52 13.31
C GLN A 4 6.29 -50.38 11.79
N THR A 5 6.81 -51.36 11.06
CA THR A 5 6.88 -51.31 9.59
C THR A 5 5.49 -51.52 8.97
N THR A 6 4.67 -52.38 9.55
CA THR A 6 3.29 -52.66 9.08
C THR A 6 2.36 -51.43 9.28
N THR A 7 2.55 -50.69 10.37
CA THR A 7 1.73 -49.50 10.70
C THR A 7 2.07 -48.32 9.77
N ALA A 8 3.34 -48.14 9.40
CA ALA A 8 3.75 -47.09 8.44
C ALA A 8 3.13 -47.31 7.04
N THR A 9 3.20 -48.55 6.54
CA THR A 9 2.65 -48.93 5.23
C THR A 9 1.12 -48.71 5.16
N ALA A 10 0.39 -49.15 6.18
CA ALA A 10 -1.06 -48.96 6.24
C ALA A 10 -1.47 -47.47 6.31
N ARG A 11 -0.67 -46.66 6.99
CA ARG A 11 -0.88 -45.19 7.04
C ARG A 11 -0.67 -44.56 5.67
N ASP A 12 0.41 -44.93 4.97
CA ASP A 12 0.73 -44.40 3.65
C ASP A 12 -0.33 -44.78 2.59
N GLU A 13 -0.81 -46.04 2.65
CA GLU A 13 -1.92 -46.52 1.81
C GLU A 13 -3.21 -45.71 2.07
N PHE A 14 -3.53 -45.46 3.34
CA PHE A 14 -4.72 -44.67 3.71
C PHE A 14 -4.61 -43.23 3.21
N VAL A 15 -3.43 -42.56 3.39
CA VAL A 15 -3.19 -41.21 2.85
C VAL A 15 -3.30 -41.17 1.33
N SER A 16 -2.76 -42.19 0.65
CA SER A 16 -2.87 -42.32 -0.80
C SER A 16 -4.33 -42.44 -1.26
N THR A 17 -5.11 -43.26 -0.54
CA THR A 17 -6.54 -43.43 -0.82
C THR A 17 -7.35 -42.15 -0.61
N LEU A 18 -7.06 -41.41 0.49
CA LEU A 18 -7.67 -40.09 0.72
C LEU A 18 -7.36 -39.11 -0.40
N ARG A 19 -6.07 -38.99 -0.82
CA ARG A 19 -5.66 -38.10 -1.90
C ARG A 19 -6.30 -38.48 -3.24
N ALA A 20 -6.40 -39.77 -3.53
CA ALA A 20 -7.08 -40.26 -4.75
C ALA A 20 -8.58 -39.90 -4.74
N ALA A 21 -9.19 -39.81 -3.57
CA ALA A 21 -10.58 -39.36 -3.37
C ALA A 21 -10.71 -37.81 -3.27
N GLY A 22 -9.65 -37.04 -3.46
CA GLY A 22 -9.67 -35.57 -3.30
C GLY A 22 -9.80 -35.10 -1.84
N LEU A 23 -9.42 -35.95 -0.88
CA LEU A 23 -9.50 -35.68 0.55
C LEU A 23 -8.09 -35.48 1.14
N ASP A 24 -8.01 -34.71 2.23
CA ASP A 24 -6.80 -34.51 3.01
C ASP A 24 -7.06 -34.85 4.48
N ALA A 25 -6.01 -35.28 5.19
CA ALA A 25 -6.05 -35.60 6.62
C ALA A 25 -4.96 -34.80 7.36
N PRO A 26 -5.14 -33.50 7.62
CA PRO A 26 -4.11 -32.65 8.21
C PRO A 26 -3.63 -33.12 9.59
N TRP A 27 -4.47 -33.85 10.35
CA TRP A 27 -4.16 -34.43 11.65
C TRP A 27 -3.16 -35.61 11.57
N MET A 28 -2.91 -36.14 10.38
CA MET A 28 -1.88 -37.16 10.15
C MET A 28 -0.47 -36.57 9.95
N GLU A 29 -0.37 -35.27 9.63
CA GLU A 29 0.90 -34.59 9.54
C GLU A 29 1.49 -34.33 10.94
N PRO A 30 2.81 -34.47 11.15
CA PRO A 30 3.42 -34.20 12.44
C PRO A 30 3.30 -32.72 12.82
N GLY A 31 2.92 -32.43 14.07
CA GLY A 31 2.79 -31.09 14.63
C GLY A 31 1.35 -30.57 14.72
N PRO A 32 1.14 -29.30 15.08
CA PRO A 32 -0.20 -28.75 15.27
C PRO A 32 -0.95 -28.62 13.95
N LEU A 33 -2.28 -28.81 13.97
CA LEU A 33 -3.17 -28.65 12.80
C LEU A 33 -3.09 -27.23 12.21
N ILE A 34 -3.01 -26.23 13.07
CA ILE A 34 -2.82 -24.84 12.69
C ILE A 34 -1.38 -24.45 12.99
N ARG A 35 -0.62 -24.22 11.94
CA ARG A 35 0.80 -23.83 12.06
C ARG A 35 0.92 -22.36 11.72
N PRO A 36 1.40 -21.51 12.66
CA PRO A 36 1.77 -20.16 12.32
C PRO A 36 2.82 -20.16 11.22
N LYS A 37 2.57 -19.46 10.12
CA LYS A 37 3.56 -19.26 9.07
C LYS A 37 4.16 -17.87 9.25
N ALA A 38 5.48 -17.80 9.37
CA ALA A 38 6.17 -16.52 9.34
C ALA A 38 5.91 -15.83 7.98
N SER A 39 5.79 -14.52 8.01
CA SER A 39 5.69 -13.74 6.78
C SER A 39 7.00 -13.90 5.99
N ALA A 40 6.87 -14.08 4.68
CA ALA A 40 8.01 -14.03 3.78
C ALA A 40 8.35 -12.58 3.35
N MET A 41 7.48 -11.63 3.63
CA MET A 41 7.73 -10.20 3.40
C MET A 41 8.95 -9.76 4.21
N GLN A 42 9.84 -9.02 3.57
CA GLN A 42 11.08 -8.55 4.17
C GLN A 42 10.97 -7.08 4.56
N ALA A 43 11.58 -6.71 5.69
CA ALA A 43 11.88 -5.32 6.00
C ALA A 43 12.81 -4.76 4.91
N ARG A 44 12.41 -3.67 4.26
CA ARG A 44 13.13 -3.13 3.10
C ARG A 44 12.99 -1.63 3.02
N VAL A 45 14.05 -0.97 2.58
CA VAL A 45 14.03 0.43 2.17
C VAL A 45 14.30 0.48 0.67
N TRP A 46 13.48 1.21 -0.08
CA TRP A 46 13.68 1.56 -1.47
C TRP A 46 14.12 3.02 -1.52
N ARG A 47 15.34 3.27 -1.99
CA ARG A 47 15.93 4.61 -2.03
C ARG A 47 15.36 5.41 -3.19
N TRP A 48 14.80 6.57 -2.90
CA TRP A 48 14.27 7.45 -3.94
C TRP A 48 15.33 7.84 -4.97
N ALA A 49 16.55 8.11 -4.52
CA ALA A 49 17.69 8.40 -5.39
C ALA A 49 18.01 7.28 -6.41
N GLU A 50 17.60 6.03 -6.13
CA GLU A 50 17.73 4.88 -7.04
C GLU A 50 16.48 4.72 -7.92
N ILE A 51 15.29 4.98 -7.36
CA ILE A 51 14.00 4.79 -8.04
C ILE A 51 13.75 5.90 -9.07
N GLU A 52 13.90 7.16 -8.68
CA GLU A 52 13.51 8.31 -9.49
C GLU A 52 14.19 8.33 -10.86
N PRO A 53 15.51 8.11 -11.01
CA PRO A 53 16.15 8.06 -12.31
C PRO A 53 15.58 6.95 -13.22
N LEU A 54 15.19 5.80 -12.65
CA LEU A 54 14.59 4.69 -13.40
C LEU A 54 13.17 5.02 -13.84
N VAL A 55 12.38 5.61 -12.94
CA VAL A 55 11.01 6.06 -13.23
C VAL A 55 11.02 7.10 -14.36
N ARG A 56 11.92 8.09 -14.31
CA ARG A 56 12.05 9.14 -15.33
C ARG A 56 12.47 8.61 -16.70
N ARG A 57 13.11 7.45 -16.77
CA ARG A 57 13.50 6.80 -18.02
C ARG A 57 12.41 5.93 -18.65
N THR A 58 11.32 5.67 -17.94
CA THR A 58 10.24 4.80 -18.47
C THR A 58 9.65 5.28 -19.81
N PRO A 59 9.59 6.59 -20.16
CA PRO A 59 9.17 7.03 -21.51
C PRO A 59 10.05 6.55 -22.66
N GLU A 60 11.31 6.22 -22.40
CA GLU A 60 12.23 5.68 -23.43
C GLU A 60 11.74 4.31 -23.95
N PHE A 61 10.95 3.59 -23.16
CA PHE A 61 10.55 2.20 -23.43
C PHE A 61 9.07 2.03 -23.74
N MET A 62 8.23 2.96 -23.29
CA MET A 62 6.78 2.83 -23.43
C MET A 62 6.08 4.18 -23.33
N ALA A 63 5.22 4.48 -24.30
CA ALA A 63 4.25 5.56 -24.19
C ALA A 63 2.97 5.04 -23.49
N PRO A 64 2.23 5.87 -22.73
CA PRO A 64 0.89 5.52 -22.28
C PRO A 64 -0.03 5.25 -23.46
N GLY A 65 -0.92 4.26 -23.36
CA GLY A 65 -1.84 3.91 -24.43
C GLY A 65 -2.59 2.61 -24.18
N ARG A 66 -3.52 2.27 -25.07
CA ARG A 66 -4.30 1.02 -25.00
C ARG A 66 -3.38 -0.20 -25.04
N GLY A 67 -3.53 -1.11 -24.07
CA GLY A 67 -2.75 -2.34 -23.92
C GLY A 67 -1.45 -2.19 -23.12
N ALA A 68 -0.95 -0.95 -22.95
CA ALA A 68 0.13 -0.61 -22.04
C ALA A 68 -0.30 0.52 -21.09
N GLU A 69 -1.52 0.52 -20.73
CA GLU A 69 -2.38 1.54 -20.14
C GLU A 69 -1.73 2.39 -19.08
N ARG A 70 -0.70 1.87 -18.43
CA ARG A 70 0.01 2.58 -17.37
C ARG A 70 1.50 2.28 -17.43
N ARG A 71 2.25 3.31 -17.61
CA ARG A 71 3.70 3.28 -17.42
C ARG A 71 4.01 3.41 -15.93
N ILE A 72 4.02 2.28 -15.22
CA ILE A 72 4.24 2.20 -13.78
C ILE A 72 5.49 1.39 -13.46
N VAL A 73 6.13 1.72 -12.34
CA VAL A 73 7.17 0.91 -11.70
C VAL A 73 6.66 0.49 -10.32
N ARG A 74 6.63 -0.81 -10.05
CA ARG A 74 6.17 -1.34 -8.75
C ARG A 74 7.33 -1.54 -7.79
N LEU A 75 7.08 -1.26 -6.52
CA LEU A 75 7.97 -1.67 -5.44
C LEU A 75 7.88 -3.19 -5.29
N ASP A 76 9.00 -3.86 -5.46
CA ASP A 76 9.12 -5.31 -5.39
C ASP A 76 9.77 -5.72 -4.06
N ASN A 77 9.05 -6.51 -3.26
CA ASN A 77 9.57 -7.11 -2.05
C ASN A 77 9.96 -8.56 -2.36
N PRO A 78 11.25 -8.94 -2.24
CA PRO A 78 11.74 -10.24 -2.70
C PRO A 78 11.07 -11.44 -2.04
N GLY A 79 10.54 -11.27 -0.82
CA GLY A 79 9.81 -12.31 -0.11
C GLY A 79 8.36 -12.48 -0.54
N VAL A 80 7.84 -11.62 -1.44
CA VAL A 80 6.44 -11.64 -1.88
C VAL A 80 6.37 -12.17 -3.32
N PRO A 81 5.79 -13.38 -3.54
CA PRO A 81 5.78 -14.02 -4.87
C PRO A 81 5.16 -13.19 -5.98
N GLU A 82 4.17 -12.37 -5.66
CA GLU A 82 3.44 -11.52 -6.61
C GLU A 82 4.23 -10.29 -7.07
N ARG A 83 5.47 -10.12 -6.57
CA ARG A 83 6.32 -8.98 -6.85
C ARG A 83 5.62 -7.64 -6.52
N THR A 84 5.04 -7.58 -5.34
CA THR A 84 4.37 -6.41 -4.74
C THR A 84 5.09 -5.98 -3.47
N ALA A 85 4.78 -4.80 -2.95
CA ALA A 85 5.44 -4.25 -1.77
C ALA A 85 5.12 -5.05 -0.48
N GLY A 86 3.95 -5.69 -0.43
CA GLY A 86 3.50 -6.54 0.66
C GLY A 86 2.51 -7.60 0.17
N HIS A 87 2.11 -8.53 1.05
CA HIS A 87 1.17 -9.61 0.70
C HIS A 87 -0.22 -9.10 0.32
N THR A 88 -0.64 -7.98 0.88
CA THR A 88 -1.96 -7.36 0.72
C THR A 88 -1.89 -6.02 0.01
N ILE A 89 -0.70 -5.44 -0.11
CA ILE A 89 -0.44 -4.07 -0.56
C ILE A 89 0.46 -4.10 -1.79
N SER A 90 -0.01 -3.53 -2.90
CA SER A 90 0.81 -3.20 -4.06
C SER A 90 1.07 -1.70 -4.07
N ILE A 91 2.32 -1.30 -4.22
CA ILE A 91 2.70 0.11 -4.40
C ILE A 91 3.35 0.26 -5.77
N ALA A 92 2.82 1.18 -6.56
CA ALA A 92 3.36 1.54 -7.87
C ALA A 92 3.69 3.03 -7.92
N VAL A 93 4.74 3.38 -8.64
CA VAL A 93 5.09 4.76 -8.97
C VAL A 93 4.75 5.00 -10.43
N GLN A 94 3.94 5.99 -10.72
CA GLN A 94 3.55 6.38 -12.07
C GLN A 94 4.18 7.72 -12.45
N TYR A 95 4.58 7.83 -13.71
CA TYR A 95 5.21 9.00 -14.30
C TYR A 95 4.53 9.38 -15.60
N LEU A 96 4.05 10.63 -15.70
CA LEU A 96 3.49 11.19 -16.93
C LEU A 96 4.21 12.45 -17.35
N LEU A 97 4.54 12.54 -18.63
CA LEU A 97 5.03 13.75 -19.29
C LEU A 97 3.87 14.73 -19.52
N PRO A 98 4.17 16.03 -19.78
CA PRO A 98 3.16 17.00 -20.17
C PRO A 98 2.31 16.51 -21.37
N GLY A 99 0.99 16.62 -21.24
CA GLY A 99 0.02 16.22 -22.26
C GLY A 99 -0.30 14.72 -22.30
N GLU A 100 0.45 13.85 -21.59
CA GLU A 100 0.15 12.42 -21.56
C GLU A 100 -1.12 12.10 -20.75
N VAL A 101 -1.80 11.05 -21.21
CA VAL A 101 -3.02 10.51 -20.60
C VAL A 101 -2.86 9.01 -20.37
N ALA A 102 -3.21 8.55 -19.18
CA ALA A 102 -3.47 7.13 -18.91
C ALA A 102 -4.97 6.89 -19.17
N PRO A 103 -5.32 6.09 -20.20
CA PRO A 103 -6.68 5.98 -20.69
C PRO A 103 -7.70 5.52 -19.65
N ALA A 104 -8.94 5.95 -19.85
CA ALA A 104 -10.05 5.61 -18.98
C ALA A 104 -10.31 4.09 -18.95
N HIS A 105 -10.53 3.59 -17.75
CA HIS A 105 -10.82 2.18 -17.46
C HIS A 105 -11.44 2.07 -16.08
N ARG A 106 -11.83 0.86 -15.69
CA ARG A 106 -12.20 0.51 -14.32
C ARG A 106 -11.64 -0.87 -13.97
N HIS A 107 -11.37 -1.09 -12.71
CA HIS A 107 -10.86 -2.37 -12.22
C HIS A 107 -11.39 -2.70 -10.83
N THR A 108 -11.37 -3.98 -10.48
CA THR A 108 -11.83 -4.45 -9.17
C THR A 108 -10.96 -4.02 -7.99
N PRO A 109 -9.62 -3.90 -8.07
CA PRO A 109 -8.85 -3.33 -6.98
C PRO A 109 -9.27 -1.90 -6.66
N ASN A 110 -9.31 -1.55 -5.37
CA ASN A 110 -9.33 -0.16 -4.95
C ASN A 110 -7.93 0.45 -5.14
N ALA A 111 -7.87 1.76 -5.40
CA ALA A 111 -6.61 2.48 -5.48
C ALA A 111 -6.64 3.74 -4.61
N VAL A 112 -5.52 4.01 -3.95
CA VAL A 112 -5.24 5.24 -3.22
C VAL A 112 -4.03 5.88 -3.85
N ARG A 113 -4.16 7.12 -4.28
CA ARG A 113 -3.13 7.85 -5.04
C ARG A 113 -2.60 9.01 -4.24
N PHE A 114 -1.29 9.02 -3.98
CA PHE A 114 -0.63 10.10 -3.26
C PHE A 114 0.36 10.83 -4.19
N MET A 115 0.17 12.14 -4.32
CA MET A 115 0.95 12.96 -5.25
C MET A 115 2.33 13.28 -4.69
N LEU A 116 3.39 12.91 -5.42
CA LEU A 116 4.79 13.08 -5.02
C LEU A 116 5.43 14.34 -5.61
N HIS A 117 5.28 14.55 -6.93
CA HIS A 117 6.02 15.59 -7.63
C HIS A 117 5.27 16.15 -8.84
N GLY A 118 5.49 17.44 -9.12
CA GLY A 118 4.97 18.16 -10.28
C GLY A 118 3.60 18.81 -10.03
N GLN A 119 3.09 19.48 -11.06
CA GLN A 119 1.80 20.18 -11.05
C GLN A 119 1.04 19.89 -12.34
N GLY A 120 -0.30 19.91 -12.26
CA GLY A 120 -1.17 19.67 -13.41
C GLY A 120 -1.60 18.22 -13.60
N ALA A 121 -1.15 17.31 -12.73
CA ALA A 121 -1.71 15.97 -12.67
C ALA A 121 -3.19 16.04 -12.29
N TYR A 122 -4.01 15.20 -12.94
CA TYR A 122 -5.40 15.03 -12.55
C TYR A 122 -5.81 13.56 -12.56
N THR A 123 -6.85 13.26 -11.81
CA THR A 123 -7.63 12.03 -11.93
C THR A 123 -9.08 12.39 -12.12
N THR A 124 -9.75 11.80 -13.12
CA THR A 124 -11.21 11.88 -13.30
C THR A 124 -11.81 10.58 -12.78
N ILE A 125 -12.80 10.65 -11.87
CA ILE A 125 -13.49 9.50 -11.30
C ILE A 125 -14.98 9.70 -11.48
N GLU A 126 -15.66 8.80 -12.22
CA GLU A 126 -17.09 8.91 -12.55
C GLU A 126 -17.49 10.31 -13.08
N GLY A 127 -16.59 10.92 -13.85
CA GLY A 127 -16.74 12.26 -14.41
C GLY A 127 -16.32 13.41 -13.47
N ASP A 128 -16.01 13.15 -12.21
CA ASP A 128 -15.47 14.16 -11.28
C ASP A 128 -13.96 14.30 -11.48
N LYS A 129 -13.51 15.48 -11.90
CA LYS A 129 -12.09 15.76 -12.13
C LYS A 129 -11.43 16.38 -10.92
N PHE A 130 -10.39 15.73 -10.43
CA PHE A 130 -9.55 16.17 -9.30
C PHE A 130 -8.17 16.55 -9.80
N VAL A 131 -7.86 17.83 -9.86
CA VAL A 131 -6.49 18.32 -10.07
C VAL A 131 -5.72 18.12 -8.78
N MET A 132 -4.60 17.40 -8.85
CA MET A 132 -3.78 17.00 -7.71
C MET A 132 -2.59 17.93 -7.53
N ARG A 133 -2.23 18.18 -6.27
CA ARG A 133 -1.02 18.89 -5.83
C ARG A 133 -0.19 17.95 -4.96
N ARG A 134 1.09 18.26 -4.79
CA ARG A 134 1.98 17.47 -3.92
C ARG A 134 1.34 17.25 -2.54
N GLY A 135 1.30 15.99 -2.11
CA GLY A 135 0.73 15.57 -0.84
C GLY A 135 -0.79 15.32 -0.84
N ASP A 136 -1.51 15.66 -1.92
CA ASP A 136 -2.93 15.30 -2.04
C ASP A 136 -3.08 13.77 -2.14
N LEU A 137 -4.10 13.25 -1.45
CA LEU A 137 -4.53 11.87 -1.56
C LEU A 137 -5.85 11.81 -2.34
N VAL A 138 -5.89 11.02 -3.40
CA VAL A 138 -7.10 10.73 -4.20
C VAL A 138 -7.42 9.25 -4.12
N VAL A 139 -8.69 8.95 -3.88
CA VAL A 139 -9.20 7.58 -3.73
C VAL A 139 -9.99 7.19 -4.96
N THR A 140 -9.67 6.06 -5.55
CA THR A 140 -10.41 5.44 -6.66
C THR A 140 -11.04 4.15 -6.15
N PRO A 141 -12.35 4.14 -5.82
CA PRO A 141 -13.03 2.93 -5.36
C PRO A 141 -13.11 1.86 -6.45
N SER A 142 -13.25 0.60 -6.02
CA SER A 142 -13.44 -0.55 -6.90
C SER A 142 -14.51 -0.29 -7.96
N MET A 143 -14.22 -0.67 -9.21
CA MET A 143 -15.12 -0.62 -10.37
C MET A 143 -15.66 0.76 -10.73
N THR A 144 -15.07 1.85 -10.21
CA THR A 144 -15.37 3.20 -10.70
C THR A 144 -14.56 3.50 -11.96
N TRP A 145 -15.21 4.12 -12.95
CA TRP A 145 -14.51 4.61 -14.14
C TRP A 145 -13.53 5.72 -13.78
N HIS A 146 -12.30 5.62 -14.25
CA HIS A 146 -11.29 6.63 -13.98
C HIS A 146 -10.26 6.73 -15.11
N ASP A 147 -9.76 7.94 -15.30
CA ASP A 147 -8.62 8.27 -16.15
C ASP A 147 -7.67 9.21 -15.42
N HIS A 148 -6.45 9.33 -15.94
CA HIS A 148 -5.44 10.21 -15.39
C HIS A 148 -4.74 10.96 -16.51
N GLY A 149 -4.25 12.15 -16.21
CA GLY A 149 -3.45 12.89 -17.17
C GLY A 149 -2.62 13.96 -16.52
N ASN A 150 -1.77 14.54 -17.34
CA ASN A 150 -0.93 15.67 -16.98
C ASN A 150 -1.24 16.86 -17.92
N GLU A 151 -1.94 17.85 -17.41
CA GLU A 151 -2.23 19.12 -18.13
C GLU A 151 -1.23 20.23 -17.79
N GLY A 152 -0.23 19.93 -16.97
CA GLY A 152 0.85 20.85 -16.62
C GLY A 152 1.92 20.95 -17.69
N SER A 153 2.91 21.81 -17.44
CA SER A 153 4.10 22.00 -18.28
C SER A 153 5.31 21.20 -17.82
N GLU A 154 5.20 20.49 -16.68
CA GLU A 154 6.24 19.68 -16.09
C GLU A 154 5.80 18.22 -15.95
N PRO A 155 6.75 17.26 -15.95
CA PRO A 155 6.44 15.90 -15.62
C PRO A 155 5.87 15.76 -14.21
N VAL A 156 4.97 14.79 -14.03
CA VAL A 156 4.32 14.51 -12.75
C VAL A 156 4.60 13.08 -12.28
N ILE A 157 4.75 12.91 -10.97
CA ILE A 157 4.96 11.62 -10.33
C ILE A 157 4.00 11.48 -9.15
N TRP A 158 3.37 10.32 -9.07
CA TRP A 158 2.58 9.92 -7.90
C TRP A 158 2.79 8.45 -7.57
N THR A 159 2.40 8.04 -6.38
CA THR A 159 2.33 6.64 -6.00
C THR A 159 0.89 6.18 -5.90
N ASP A 160 0.63 4.97 -6.40
CA ASP A 160 -0.64 4.26 -6.26
C ASP A 160 -0.46 3.11 -5.28
N GLY A 161 -1.26 3.10 -4.22
CA GLY A 161 -1.45 1.95 -3.34
C GLY A 161 -2.70 1.18 -3.76
N LEU A 162 -2.59 -0.13 -4.01
CA LEU A 162 -3.70 -0.97 -4.42
C LEU A 162 -3.79 -2.23 -3.55
N ASP A 163 -5.04 -2.68 -3.33
CA ASP A 163 -5.36 -3.97 -2.70
C ASP A 163 -5.38 -5.14 -3.72
N SER A 164 -4.76 -4.93 -4.87
CA SER A 164 -4.71 -5.93 -5.96
C SER A 164 -4.20 -7.32 -5.54
N PRO A 165 -3.27 -7.49 -4.58
CA PRO A 165 -2.90 -8.82 -4.11
C PRO A 165 -4.06 -9.55 -3.42
N VAL A 166 -4.87 -8.84 -2.63
CA VAL A 166 -6.07 -9.39 -1.96
C VAL A 166 -7.10 -9.79 -3.01
N VAL A 167 -7.39 -8.89 -3.96
CA VAL A 167 -8.36 -9.15 -5.04
C VAL A 167 -7.94 -10.34 -5.89
N ARG A 168 -6.65 -10.48 -6.18
CA ARG A 168 -6.09 -11.62 -6.92
C ARG A 168 -6.21 -12.92 -6.13
N TYR A 169 -5.88 -12.90 -4.83
CA TYR A 169 -6.03 -14.07 -3.97
C TYR A 169 -7.47 -14.58 -3.91
N LEU A 170 -8.44 -13.66 -3.96
CA LEU A 170 -9.87 -13.96 -4.00
C LEU A 170 -10.37 -14.30 -5.42
N GLU A 171 -9.48 -14.39 -6.42
CA GLU A 171 -9.81 -14.70 -7.83
C GLU A 171 -10.83 -13.72 -8.46
N ASN A 172 -10.83 -12.46 -7.98
CA ASN A 172 -11.77 -11.42 -8.43
C ASN A 172 -11.11 -10.31 -9.25
N LEU A 173 -9.90 -10.53 -9.77
CA LEU A 173 -9.20 -9.50 -10.54
C LEU A 173 -9.87 -9.35 -11.92
N ALA A 174 -10.46 -8.18 -12.15
CA ALA A 174 -11.07 -7.81 -13.41
C ALA A 174 -10.74 -6.36 -13.78
N MET A 175 -10.74 -6.07 -15.07
CA MET A 175 -10.51 -4.75 -15.62
C MET A 175 -11.32 -4.60 -16.92
N ASP A 176 -12.04 -3.48 -17.04
CA ASP A 176 -12.79 -3.11 -18.23
C ASP A 176 -12.18 -1.85 -18.85
N PRO A 177 -11.85 -1.85 -20.14
CA PRO A 177 -11.46 -0.64 -20.86
C PRO A 177 -12.68 0.24 -21.09
N TYR A 178 -12.49 1.56 -21.06
CA TYR A 178 -13.50 2.53 -21.46
C TYR A 178 -13.52 2.65 -22.99
N GLU A 179 -14.66 3.03 -23.57
CA GLU A 179 -14.78 3.19 -25.02
C GLU A 179 -13.91 4.34 -25.55
N GLY A 180 -13.77 5.43 -24.78
CA GLY A 180 -12.93 6.59 -25.09
C GLY A 180 -11.57 6.57 -24.35
N GLU A 181 -10.71 7.53 -24.67
CA GLU A 181 -9.47 7.76 -23.93
C GLU A 181 -9.71 8.45 -22.59
N ARG A 182 -10.69 9.34 -22.55
CA ARG A 182 -11.06 10.14 -21.37
C ARG A 182 -12.54 10.07 -21.11
N GLN A 183 -12.91 10.20 -19.84
CA GLN A 183 -14.32 10.39 -19.48
C GLN A 183 -14.76 11.83 -19.76
N PRO A 184 -16.04 12.07 -20.05
CA PRO A 184 -16.62 13.40 -20.00
C PRO A 184 -16.58 13.92 -18.55
N VAL A 185 -16.10 15.15 -18.39
CA VAL A 185 -16.05 15.80 -17.07
C VAL A 185 -17.42 16.38 -16.76
N ARG A 186 -17.95 16.06 -15.58
CA ARG A 186 -19.23 16.60 -15.11
C ARG A 186 -19.10 18.08 -14.75
N THR A 187 -20.17 18.82 -14.93
CA THR A 187 -20.29 20.20 -14.43
C THR A 187 -20.70 20.18 -12.95
N GLY A 188 -20.03 20.97 -12.12
CA GLY A 188 -20.33 21.10 -10.70
C GLY A 188 -19.15 20.73 -9.81
N PRO A 189 -19.31 20.85 -8.47
CA PRO A 189 -18.25 20.51 -7.55
C PRO A 189 -18.04 18.99 -7.51
N PRO A 190 -16.78 18.52 -7.52
CA PRO A 190 -16.47 17.09 -7.42
C PRO A 190 -16.79 16.53 -6.03
N ALA A 191 -16.97 15.22 -5.95
CA ALA A 191 -17.24 14.49 -4.73
C ALA A 191 -16.09 14.63 -3.70
N ARG A 192 -16.31 15.39 -2.64
CA ARG A 192 -15.25 15.74 -1.67
C ARG A 192 -14.62 14.56 -0.94
N HIS A 193 -15.35 13.45 -0.81
CA HIS A 193 -14.87 12.24 -0.13
C HIS A 193 -13.85 11.43 -0.93
N LEU A 194 -13.57 11.79 -2.18
CA LEU A 194 -12.58 11.12 -3.02
C LEU A 194 -11.23 11.85 -3.08
N CYS A 195 -11.14 13.08 -2.55
CA CYS A 195 -9.89 13.86 -2.56
C CYS A 195 -9.64 14.52 -1.23
N TYR A 196 -8.50 14.21 -0.63
CA TYR A 196 -8.03 14.74 0.64
C TYR A 196 -6.87 15.69 0.37
N ARG A 197 -7.09 16.97 0.63
CA ARG A 197 -6.10 18.02 0.37
C ARG A 197 -4.99 18.01 1.40
N TRP A 198 -3.76 18.13 0.92
CA TRP A 198 -2.56 18.17 1.75
C TRP A 198 -2.64 19.25 2.82
N GLU A 199 -3.03 20.45 2.46
CA GLU A 199 -3.08 21.58 3.39
C GLU A 199 -4.01 21.29 4.58
N THR A 200 -5.13 20.62 4.32
CA THR A 200 -6.09 20.24 5.38
C THR A 200 -5.56 19.11 6.25
N ALA A 201 -4.99 18.07 5.63
CA ALA A 201 -4.45 16.91 6.34
C ALA A 201 -3.23 17.31 7.18
N TYR A 202 -2.33 18.10 6.61
CA TYR A 202 -1.14 18.57 7.31
C TYR A 202 -1.48 19.53 8.47
N ALA A 203 -2.44 20.43 8.28
CA ALA A 203 -2.91 21.31 9.35
C ALA A 203 -3.50 20.51 10.54
N GLU A 204 -4.25 19.45 10.25
CA GLU A 204 -4.78 18.54 11.28
C GLU A 204 -3.65 17.77 11.97
N LEU A 205 -2.65 17.29 11.24
CA LEU A 205 -1.48 16.62 11.82
C LEU A 205 -0.71 17.56 12.75
N VAL A 206 -0.49 18.83 12.35
CA VAL A 206 0.14 19.86 13.18
C VAL A 206 -0.70 20.15 14.42
N ARG A 207 -2.02 20.26 14.29
CA ARG A 207 -2.91 20.44 15.45
C ARG A 207 -2.78 19.28 16.45
N ARG A 208 -2.72 18.03 15.96
CA ARG A 208 -2.51 16.85 16.82
C ARG A 208 -1.16 16.82 17.50
N SER A 209 -0.13 17.40 16.89
CA SER A 209 1.23 17.41 17.46
C SER A 209 1.36 18.22 18.76
N THR A 210 0.36 19.04 19.11
CA THR A 210 0.30 19.77 20.37
C THR A 210 -0.36 18.97 21.51
N GLY A 211 -0.93 17.80 21.21
CA GLY A 211 -1.58 16.91 22.17
C GLY A 211 -0.64 15.83 22.70
N GLU A 212 -1.22 14.88 23.43
CA GLU A 212 -0.50 13.70 23.91
C GLU A 212 -0.08 12.83 22.72
N PRO A 213 1.20 12.41 22.66
CA PRO A 213 1.68 11.56 21.58
C PRO A 213 1.17 10.13 21.72
N ASP A 214 0.99 9.47 20.59
CA ASP A 214 0.90 8.02 20.56
C ASP A 214 2.28 7.44 20.99
N PRO A 215 2.33 6.47 21.91
CA PRO A 215 3.60 5.93 22.39
C PRO A 215 4.37 5.15 21.31
N PHE A 216 3.71 4.69 20.25
CA PHE A 216 4.26 3.83 19.21
C PHE A 216 4.51 4.59 17.90
N ASP A 217 3.70 5.63 17.62
CA ASP A 217 3.71 6.35 16.36
C ASP A 217 3.95 7.85 16.46
N ASP A 218 4.08 8.39 17.70
CA ASP A 218 4.19 9.81 18.04
C ASP A 218 2.92 10.60 17.66
N VAL A 219 2.84 11.15 16.45
CA VAL A 219 1.64 11.86 15.97
C VAL A 219 1.14 11.19 14.71
N ILE A 220 0.01 10.53 14.79
CA ILE A 220 -0.57 9.79 13.66
C ILE A 220 -2.03 10.14 13.44
N MET A 221 -2.46 10.13 12.19
CA MET A 221 -3.86 10.23 11.81
C MET A 221 -4.17 9.32 10.63
N GLU A 222 -5.35 8.73 10.65
CA GLU A 222 -5.90 8.00 9.51
C GLU A 222 -6.72 8.95 8.63
N TYR A 223 -6.60 8.80 7.31
CA TYR A 223 -7.53 9.38 6.36
C TYR A 223 -8.83 8.57 6.40
N LEU A 224 -9.92 9.21 6.80
CA LEU A 224 -11.23 8.56 6.91
C LEU A 224 -12.20 9.13 5.89
N ASP A 225 -13.06 8.26 5.36
CA ASP A 225 -14.21 8.69 4.58
C ASP A 225 -15.15 9.53 5.48
N PRO A 226 -15.38 10.79 5.15
CA PRO A 226 -16.17 11.69 6.00
C PRO A 226 -17.66 11.30 6.10
N ALA A 227 -18.15 10.48 5.18
CA ALA A 227 -19.54 10.02 5.21
C ALA A 227 -19.74 8.83 6.15
N THR A 228 -18.72 7.98 6.31
CA THR A 228 -18.83 6.73 7.07
C THR A 228 -17.97 6.69 8.33
N GLY A 229 -16.95 7.55 8.43
CA GLY A 229 -15.93 7.51 9.49
C GLY A 229 -15.03 6.28 9.43
N ARG A 230 -15.03 5.54 8.32
CA ARG A 230 -14.20 4.35 8.10
C ARG A 230 -12.99 4.69 7.25
N SER A 231 -12.03 3.76 7.15
CA SER A 231 -10.91 3.86 6.20
C SER A 231 -11.40 4.18 4.80
N VAL A 232 -10.61 4.95 4.07
CA VAL A 232 -10.93 5.46 2.71
C VAL A 232 -11.28 4.37 1.70
N VAL A 233 -10.75 3.16 1.89
CA VAL A 233 -11.13 1.95 1.15
C VAL A 233 -11.16 0.75 2.09
N PRO A 234 -11.96 -0.30 1.81
CA PRO A 234 -12.19 -1.39 2.75
C PRO A 234 -10.94 -2.17 3.17
N ALA A 235 -10.00 -2.37 2.25
CA ALA A 235 -8.83 -3.22 2.49
C ALA A 235 -7.57 -2.44 2.92
N LEU A 236 -7.52 -1.12 2.70
CA LEU A 236 -6.34 -0.31 2.95
C LEU A 236 -6.67 0.89 3.85
N GLY A 237 -5.94 1.06 4.93
CA GLY A 237 -5.87 2.30 5.68
C GLY A 237 -4.74 3.18 5.13
N CYS A 238 -5.00 4.47 5.01
CA CYS A 238 -4.01 5.48 4.66
C CYS A 238 -3.75 6.37 5.87
N TYR A 239 -2.48 6.57 6.20
CA TYR A 239 -2.10 7.33 7.40
C TYR A 239 -1.12 8.43 7.06
N LEU A 240 -1.21 9.52 7.81
CA LEU A 240 -0.21 10.58 7.85
C LEU A 240 0.38 10.60 9.26
N GLN A 241 1.72 10.57 9.36
CA GLN A 241 2.43 10.48 10.62
C GLN A 241 3.51 11.57 10.68
N MET A 242 3.68 12.18 11.85
CA MET A 242 4.78 13.09 12.15
C MET A 242 5.61 12.51 13.27
N LEU A 243 6.89 12.36 13.04
CA LEU A 243 7.87 12.10 14.08
C LEU A 243 8.52 13.44 14.45
N ARG A 244 8.23 13.95 15.64
CA ARG A 244 8.77 15.22 16.13
C ARG A 244 10.30 15.13 16.31
N PRO A 245 11.02 16.25 16.30
CA PRO A 245 12.46 16.26 16.54
C PRO A 245 12.85 15.56 17.85
N GLY A 246 13.85 14.70 17.78
CA GLY A 246 14.39 13.94 18.92
C GLY A 246 13.53 12.81 19.44
N VAL A 247 12.38 12.51 18.81
CA VAL A 247 11.48 11.43 19.27
C VAL A 247 12.08 10.06 19.00
N ARG A 248 11.83 9.15 19.94
CA ARG A 248 12.02 7.70 19.82
C ARG A 248 10.76 7.03 20.36
N THR A 249 10.06 6.33 19.48
CA THR A 249 8.81 5.65 19.85
C THR A 249 9.11 4.35 20.60
N ARG A 250 8.13 3.84 21.33
CA ARG A 250 8.23 2.55 22.00
C ARG A 250 8.15 1.42 20.96
N PRO A 251 8.93 0.35 21.12
CA PRO A 251 8.79 -0.82 20.27
C PRO A 251 7.42 -1.50 20.45
N HIS A 252 6.83 -1.92 19.34
CA HIS A 252 5.57 -2.69 19.32
C HIS A 252 5.52 -3.62 18.11
N ARG A 253 4.53 -4.50 18.09
CA ARG A 253 4.21 -5.38 16.97
C ARG A 253 2.75 -5.20 16.57
N GLU A 254 2.51 -5.22 15.29
CA GLU A 254 1.17 -5.30 14.74
C GLU A 254 1.00 -6.52 13.84
N THR A 255 -0.22 -7.03 13.76
CA THR A 255 -0.52 -8.10 12.80
C THR A 255 -0.62 -7.59 11.36
N SER A 256 -0.71 -6.27 11.18
CA SER A 256 -0.71 -5.60 9.89
C SER A 256 0.67 -5.50 9.27
N SER A 257 0.69 -5.35 7.96
CA SER A 257 1.83 -4.86 7.20
C SER A 257 1.64 -3.39 6.82
N ALA A 258 2.75 -2.68 6.66
CA ALA A 258 2.74 -1.28 6.28
C ALA A 258 3.81 -0.97 5.22
N VAL A 259 3.47 -0.07 4.29
CA VAL A 259 4.43 0.52 3.36
C VAL A 259 4.37 2.02 3.52
N TYR A 260 5.51 2.60 3.84
CA TYR A 260 5.69 4.03 4.10
C TYR A 260 6.35 4.74 2.92
N HIS A 261 5.99 5.99 2.74
CA HIS A 261 6.69 6.98 1.92
C HIS A 261 7.11 8.15 2.81
N VAL A 262 8.37 8.57 2.71
CA VAL A 262 8.91 9.71 3.46
C VAL A 262 8.60 10.99 2.70
N VAL A 263 7.59 11.73 3.16
CA VAL A 263 7.13 12.98 2.51
C VAL A 263 8.10 14.12 2.76
N ALA A 264 8.69 14.18 3.95
CA ALA A 264 9.68 15.19 4.32
C ALA A 264 10.55 14.70 5.49
N GLY A 265 11.77 15.21 5.56
CA GLY A 265 12.70 14.92 6.65
C GLY A 265 13.42 13.58 6.52
N ALA A 266 13.99 13.12 7.62
CA ALA A 266 14.77 11.89 7.69
C ALA A 266 14.66 11.28 9.09
N GLY A 267 14.91 9.97 9.17
CA GLY A 267 14.88 9.22 10.42
C GLY A 267 15.33 7.79 10.26
N ALA A 268 14.87 6.95 11.17
CA ALA A 268 15.11 5.51 11.10
C ALA A 268 13.95 4.73 11.71
N THR A 269 13.76 3.52 11.21
CA THR A 269 12.89 2.51 11.81
C THR A 269 13.74 1.31 12.18
N THR A 270 13.66 0.88 13.43
CA THR A 270 14.28 -0.39 13.86
C THR A 270 13.24 -1.49 13.73
N ILE A 271 13.54 -2.54 12.96
CA ILE A 271 12.66 -3.68 12.69
C ILE A 271 13.40 -4.95 13.10
N ASP A 272 12.86 -5.71 14.06
CA ASP A 272 13.47 -6.92 14.64
C ASP A 272 14.96 -6.71 14.98
N GLY A 273 15.29 -5.56 15.56
CA GLY A 273 16.65 -5.20 16.00
C GLY A 273 17.55 -4.61 14.91
N VAL A 274 17.12 -4.60 13.64
CA VAL A 274 17.88 -4.03 12.53
C VAL A 274 17.41 -2.59 12.28
N ARG A 275 18.34 -1.63 12.31
CA ARG A 275 18.06 -0.22 12.07
C ARG A 275 18.09 0.10 10.57
N HIS A 276 16.98 0.56 10.05
CA HIS A 276 16.78 1.01 8.67
C HIS A 276 16.66 2.54 8.65
N THR A 277 17.66 3.23 8.14
CA THR A 277 17.59 4.69 7.94
C THR A 277 16.81 5.02 6.67
N TRP A 278 16.13 6.15 6.66
CA TRP A 278 15.38 6.66 5.51
C TRP A 278 15.44 8.19 5.46
N GLY A 279 15.22 8.76 4.28
CA GLY A 279 15.18 10.18 4.03
C GLY A 279 14.06 10.56 3.07
N GLU A 280 13.88 11.85 2.81
CA GLU A 280 12.81 12.37 1.95
C GLU A 280 12.78 11.64 0.60
N GLY A 281 11.59 11.24 0.17
CA GLY A 281 11.31 10.48 -1.04
C GLY A 281 11.42 8.97 -0.88
N ASP A 282 12.18 8.44 0.08
CA ASP A 282 12.36 7.00 0.27
C ASP A 282 11.02 6.31 0.57
N PHE A 283 10.96 5.02 0.22
CA PHE A 283 9.92 4.12 0.68
C PHE A 283 10.51 3.06 1.61
N PHE A 284 9.72 2.57 2.57
CA PHE A 284 10.12 1.42 3.36
C PHE A 284 8.92 0.56 3.76
N ALA A 285 9.18 -0.72 4.00
CA ALA A 285 8.18 -1.70 4.36
C ALA A 285 8.43 -2.29 5.75
N ILE A 286 7.36 -2.43 6.52
CA ILE A 286 7.34 -3.14 7.80
C ILE A 286 6.50 -4.41 7.62
N PRO A 287 7.12 -5.60 7.74
CA PRO A 287 6.39 -6.86 7.67
C PRO A 287 5.45 -7.05 8.87
N PRO A 288 4.37 -7.82 8.71
CA PRO A 288 3.44 -8.09 9.80
C PRO A 288 4.15 -8.84 10.94
N ARG A 289 3.74 -8.56 12.18
CA ARG A 289 4.23 -9.20 13.43
C ARG A 289 5.71 -8.95 13.75
N THR A 290 6.39 -8.03 13.07
CA THR A 290 7.77 -7.65 13.40
C THR A 290 7.79 -6.59 14.51
N LEU A 291 8.73 -6.72 15.44
CA LEU A 291 8.93 -5.71 16.48
C LEU A 291 9.57 -4.48 15.86
N HIS A 292 8.90 -3.34 15.93
CA HIS A 292 9.43 -2.14 15.32
C HIS A 292 9.22 -0.87 16.17
N SER A 293 10.05 0.12 15.91
CA SER A 293 9.97 1.45 16.50
C SER A 293 10.58 2.48 15.55
N HIS A 294 10.13 3.72 15.66
CA HIS A 294 10.61 4.83 14.85
C HIS A 294 11.48 5.79 15.66
N ALA A 295 12.41 6.45 14.98
CA ALA A 295 13.24 7.49 15.57
C ALA A 295 13.48 8.63 14.58
N ASN A 296 13.37 9.86 15.08
CA ASN A 296 13.81 11.07 14.40
C ASN A 296 14.90 11.72 15.25
N ASP A 297 16.16 11.49 14.87
CA ASP A 297 17.34 12.06 15.56
C ASP A 297 17.68 13.46 15.02
N GLY A 298 16.91 13.99 14.05
CA GLY A 298 17.11 15.28 13.43
C GLY A 298 16.51 16.45 14.21
N GLY A 299 16.80 17.67 13.76
CA GLY A 299 16.29 18.92 14.35
C GLY A 299 14.97 19.43 13.74
N ALA A 300 14.41 18.74 12.74
CA ALA A 300 13.13 19.07 12.11
C ALA A 300 12.19 17.87 12.12
N PRO A 301 10.86 18.07 12.08
CA PRO A 301 9.90 16.98 11.98
C PRO A 301 10.13 16.13 10.73
N ALA A 302 9.96 14.81 10.85
CA ALA A 302 9.83 13.93 9.70
C ALA A 302 8.36 13.59 9.46
N ILE A 303 7.91 13.66 8.21
CA ILE A 303 6.53 13.41 7.81
C ILE A 303 6.49 12.16 6.95
N LEU A 304 5.66 11.21 7.34
CA LEU A 304 5.49 9.93 6.69
C LEU A 304 4.04 9.79 6.20
N TYR A 305 3.87 9.30 4.99
CA TYR A 305 2.60 8.77 4.49
C TYR A 305 2.71 7.24 4.49
N SER A 306 1.67 6.53 4.90
CA SER A 306 1.67 5.06 4.81
C SER A 306 0.36 4.48 4.31
N VAL A 307 0.49 3.33 3.64
CA VAL A 307 -0.59 2.44 3.27
C VAL A 307 -0.44 1.16 4.08
N GLN A 308 -1.51 0.78 4.77
CA GLN A 308 -1.51 -0.34 5.71
C GLN A 308 -2.75 -1.21 5.51
N ASP A 309 -2.66 -2.50 5.79
CA ASP A 309 -3.81 -3.43 5.70
C ASP A 309 -4.60 -3.56 7.01
N VAL A 310 -4.43 -2.60 7.91
CA VAL A 310 -5.12 -2.52 9.22
C VAL A 310 -6.64 -2.61 9.06
N SER A 311 -7.22 -1.90 8.09
CA SER A 311 -8.68 -1.90 7.86
C SER A 311 -9.20 -3.27 7.46
N LEU A 312 -8.50 -3.99 6.58
CA LEU A 312 -8.82 -5.38 6.22
C LEU A 312 -8.78 -6.29 7.45
N LEU A 313 -7.69 -6.21 8.21
CA LEU A 313 -7.51 -7.07 9.39
C LEU A 313 -8.52 -6.76 10.49
N LYS A 314 -8.90 -5.49 10.69
CA LYS A 314 -9.99 -5.09 11.60
C LYS A 314 -11.33 -5.67 11.14
N ALA A 315 -11.66 -5.58 9.86
CA ALA A 315 -12.90 -6.10 9.31
C ALA A 315 -13.01 -7.63 9.47
N LEU A 316 -11.88 -8.34 9.39
CA LEU A 316 -11.80 -9.79 9.57
C LEU A 316 -11.62 -10.23 11.05
N GLY A 317 -11.46 -9.30 11.99
CA GLY A 317 -11.19 -9.61 13.39
C GLY A 317 -9.77 -10.12 13.67
N PHE A 318 -8.81 -9.87 12.78
CA PHE A 318 -7.42 -10.36 12.87
C PHE A 318 -6.43 -9.31 13.40
N TYR A 319 -6.83 -8.05 13.46
CA TYR A 319 -5.94 -6.99 13.91
C TYR A 319 -5.62 -7.12 15.40
N ARG A 320 -4.33 -7.06 15.74
CA ARG A 320 -3.79 -7.07 17.10
C ARG A 320 -2.56 -6.17 17.15
N VAL A 321 -2.40 -5.51 18.30
CA VAL A 321 -1.20 -4.77 18.68
C VAL A 321 -0.63 -5.42 19.93
N GLU A 322 0.68 -5.64 19.95
CA GLU A 322 1.43 -6.19 21.08
C GLU A 322 2.60 -5.24 21.40
N ALA A 323 2.71 -4.80 22.66
CA ALA A 323 3.75 -3.88 23.14
C ALA A 323 4.85 -4.61 23.91
#